data_877c9c99c418e98b6e555f5afcadc1da
#
_entry.id   877c9c99c418e98b6e555f5afcadc1da
#
_cell.length_a   1.000
_cell.length_b   1.000
_cell.length_c   1.000
_cell.angle_alpha   90.00
_cell.angle_beta   90.00
_cell.angle_gamma   90.00
#
_symmetry.space_group_name_H-M   'P 1'
#
loop_
_entity.id
_entity.type
_entity.pdbx_description
1 polymer ?
#
loop_
_entity_poly.entity_id
_entity_poly.type
_entity_poly.pdbx_seq_one_letter_code
_entity_poly.pdbx_strand_id
1 'polypeptide(L)'
;LGMEPGSITVKYHYTGGFDATPEAKAMAASWYKEGAEVIFAAGGAVGNSVMAAAEEAGTKVIGVDVDQSGESNTVITSAMKGLGTSVYDTIAAVYDGTFTGGTNVTLDAAQGGVSLAMDTAKFDTFTQEDYDKLFAALANNTDGIVDGIVNTTSDDGSVASAGLTLSCVTVEEVK
;
A
#
# COMPACT_ATOMS: atom_id res chain seq x y z
N LEU A 1 12.49 -14.26 -2.66
CA LEU A 1 11.65 -14.65 -3.80
C LEU A 1 12.44 -15.36 -4.92
N GLY A 2 13.77 -15.43 -4.84
CA GLY A 2 14.62 -16.08 -5.85
C GLY A 2 14.51 -15.45 -7.24
N MET A 3 14.13 -14.20 -7.32
CA MET A 3 14.01 -13.48 -8.60
C MET A 3 15.37 -12.95 -9.07
N GLU A 4 15.52 -12.85 -10.39
CA GLU A 4 16.74 -12.29 -10.98
C GLU A 4 16.90 -10.80 -10.64
N PRO A 5 18.14 -10.32 -10.49
CA PRO A 5 18.41 -8.90 -10.26
C PRO A 5 17.75 -7.99 -11.31
N GLY A 6 17.04 -6.96 -10.86
CA GLY A 6 16.38 -5.98 -11.75
C GLY A 6 15.16 -6.51 -12.50
N SER A 7 14.62 -7.67 -12.11
CA SER A 7 13.45 -8.26 -12.78
C SER A 7 12.12 -7.56 -12.50
N ILE A 8 12.09 -6.68 -11.49
CA ILE A 8 10.90 -5.91 -11.13
C ILE A 8 11.21 -4.42 -11.29
N THR A 9 10.33 -3.70 -11.96
CA THR A 9 10.36 -2.22 -12.01
C THR A 9 9.18 -1.69 -11.22
N VAL A 10 9.46 -0.79 -10.27
CA VAL A 10 8.46 -0.04 -9.51
C VAL A 10 8.56 1.42 -9.92
N LYS A 11 7.50 1.94 -10.56
CA LYS A 11 7.35 3.37 -10.84
C LYS A 11 6.52 3.99 -9.74
N TYR A 12 6.87 5.22 -9.32
CA TYR A 12 6.05 5.98 -8.40
C TYR A 12 5.92 7.44 -8.83
N HIS A 13 4.83 8.06 -8.42
CA HIS A 13 4.52 9.47 -8.68
C HIS A 13 3.70 10.04 -7.54
N TYR A 14 4.01 11.27 -7.17
CA TYR A 14 3.24 12.04 -6.22
C TYR A 14 2.27 12.96 -6.95
N THR A 15 0.98 12.67 -6.83
CA THR A 15 -0.10 13.42 -7.50
C THR A 15 -0.32 14.83 -6.94
N GLY A 16 0.30 15.18 -5.81
CA GLY A 16 0.17 16.48 -5.15
C GLY A 16 -1.20 16.72 -4.50
N GLY A 17 -2.09 15.73 -4.49
CA GLY A 17 -3.43 15.81 -3.90
C GLY A 17 -4.08 14.44 -3.77
N PHE A 18 -5.29 14.42 -3.22
CA PHE A 18 -6.05 13.20 -2.95
C PHE A 18 -7.33 13.07 -3.81
N ASP A 19 -7.60 14.04 -4.66
CA ASP A 19 -8.82 14.06 -5.47
C ASP A 19 -8.70 13.19 -6.73
N ALA A 20 -9.82 12.61 -7.15
CA ALA A 20 -9.93 11.95 -8.44
C ALA A 20 -9.85 13.00 -9.56
N THR A 21 -8.86 12.87 -10.45
CA THR A 21 -8.65 13.82 -11.54
C THR A 21 -8.45 13.12 -12.89
N PRO A 22 -8.79 13.81 -14.00
CA PRO A 22 -8.49 13.31 -15.35
C PRO A 22 -6.99 13.07 -15.58
N GLU A 23 -6.12 13.87 -14.97
CA GLU A 23 -4.68 13.78 -15.06
C GLU A 23 -4.17 12.48 -14.41
N ALA A 24 -4.66 12.16 -13.21
CA ALA A 24 -4.34 10.90 -12.53
C ALA A 24 -4.80 9.68 -13.33
N LYS A 25 -6.00 9.75 -13.94
CA LYS A 25 -6.50 8.71 -14.84
C LYS A 25 -5.61 8.57 -16.09
N ALA A 26 -5.24 9.67 -16.73
CA ALA A 26 -4.40 9.66 -17.92
C ALA A 26 -3.01 9.09 -17.62
N MET A 27 -2.42 9.41 -16.46
CA MET A 27 -1.15 8.85 -16.02
C MET A 27 -1.25 7.34 -15.79
N ALA A 28 -2.24 6.87 -15.07
CA ALA A 28 -2.47 5.44 -14.86
C ALA A 28 -2.65 4.69 -16.18
N ALA A 29 -3.42 5.26 -17.12
CA ALA A 29 -3.61 4.71 -18.46
C ALA A 29 -2.29 4.63 -19.25
N SER A 30 -1.42 5.65 -19.12
CA SER A 30 -0.07 5.62 -19.74
C SER A 30 0.77 4.48 -19.17
N TRP A 31 0.80 4.32 -17.85
CA TRP A 31 1.56 3.25 -17.19
C TRP A 31 1.10 1.86 -17.62
N TYR A 32 -0.22 1.64 -17.68
CA TYR A 32 -0.76 0.36 -18.18
C TYR A 32 -0.38 0.13 -19.65
N LYS A 33 -0.42 1.16 -20.49
CA LYS A 33 0.03 1.07 -21.89
C LYS A 33 1.53 0.76 -22.02
N GLU A 34 2.34 1.21 -21.05
CA GLU A 34 3.77 0.93 -20.97
C GLU A 34 4.09 -0.45 -20.39
N GLY A 35 3.07 -1.21 -19.96
CA GLY A 35 3.21 -2.57 -19.46
C GLY A 35 3.16 -2.72 -17.94
N ALA A 36 2.72 -1.70 -17.21
CA ALA A 36 2.46 -1.88 -15.77
C ALA A 36 1.36 -2.93 -15.58
N GLU A 37 1.63 -3.95 -14.78
CA GLU A 37 0.68 -5.05 -14.53
C GLU A 37 -0.32 -4.69 -13.44
N VAL A 38 0.09 -3.89 -12.45
CA VAL A 38 -0.72 -3.47 -11.31
C VAL A 38 -0.31 -2.08 -10.84
N ILE A 39 -1.27 -1.27 -10.43
CA ILE A 39 -1.02 0.02 -9.78
C ILE A 39 -1.57 -0.02 -8.35
N PHE A 40 -0.75 0.37 -7.39
CA PHE A 40 -1.13 0.61 -6.00
C PHE A 40 -1.42 2.10 -5.81
N ALA A 41 -2.68 2.44 -5.61
CA ALA A 41 -3.15 3.81 -5.59
C ALA A 41 -3.27 4.35 -4.15
N ALA A 42 -2.14 4.60 -3.49
CA ALA A 42 -2.10 5.11 -2.11
C ALA A 42 -2.34 6.63 -2.04
N GLY A 43 -3.51 7.10 -2.50
CA GLY A 43 -3.79 8.53 -2.65
C GLY A 43 -5.26 8.93 -2.47
N GLY A 44 -6.01 8.27 -1.59
CA GLY A 44 -7.42 8.60 -1.35
C GLY A 44 -8.27 8.45 -2.63
N ALA A 45 -9.06 9.47 -3.00
CA ALA A 45 -9.93 9.41 -4.17
C ALA A 45 -9.19 9.33 -5.54
N VAL A 46 -7.87 9.54 -5.58
CA VAL A 46 -7.03 9.23 -6.74
C VAL A 46 -7.23 7.77 -7.18
N GLY A 47 -7.49 6.86 -6.22
CA GLY A 47 -7.80 5.47 -6.49
C GLY A 47 -8.93 5.27 -7.50
N ASN A 48 -9.97 6.12 -7.47
CA ASN A 48 -11.09 6.03 -8.42
C ASN A 48 -10.64 6.32 -9.86
N SER A 49 -9.69 7.26 -10.04
CA SER A 49 -9.10 7.54 -11.35
C SER A 49 -8.28 6.37 -11.87
N VAL A 50 -7.51 5.71 -10.98
CA VAL A 50 -6.72 4.53 -11.32
C VAL A 50 -7.61 3.34 -11.65
N MET A 51 -8.67 3.09 -10.87
CA MET A 51 -9.64 2.03 -11.13
C MET A 51 -10.32 2.21 -12.49
N ALA A 52 -10.74 3.44 -12.82
CA ALA A 52 -11.34 3.74 -14.13
C ALA A 52 -10.35 3.51 -15.30
N ALA A 53 -9.07 3.81 -15.12
CA ALA A 53 -8.05 3.50 -16.13
C ALA A 53 -7.78 1.99 -16.25
N ALA A 54 -7.79 1.28 -15.13
CA ALA A 54 -7.60 -0.17 -15.09
C ALA A 54 -8.77 -0.92 -15.76
N GLU A 55 -10.00 -0.47 -15.57
CA GLU A 55 -11.18 -1.03 -16.25
C GLU A 55 -11.08 -0.91 -17.77
N GLU A 56 -10.66 0.25 -18.26
CA GLU A 56 -10.46 0.49 -19.70
C GLU A 56 -9.32 -0.35 -20.28
N ALA A 57 -8.27 -0.57 -19.49
CA ALA A 57 -7.09 -1.34 -19.90
C ALA A 57 -7.19 -2.85 -19.65
N GLY A 58 -8.18 -3.32 -18.88
CA GLY A 58 -8.29 -4.72 -18.47
C GLY A 58 -7.18 -5.17 -17.52
N THR A 59 -6.70 -4.28 -16.65
CA THR A 59 -5.56 -4.49 -15.75
C THR A 59 -5.97 -4.53 -14.27
N LYS A 60 -5.02 -4.48 -13.36
CA LYS A 60 -5.20 -4.75 -11.93
C LYS A 60 -4.88 -3.51 -11.08
N VAL A 61 -5.58 -3.37 -9.95
CA VAL A 61 -5.36 -2.32 -8.95
C VAL A 61 -5.22 -2.95 -7.56
N ILE A 62 -4.37 -2.37 -6.72
CA ILE A 62 -4.37 -2.59 -5.27
C ILE A 62 -5.04 -1.38 -4.63
N GLY A 63 -6.12 -1.62 -3.89
CA GLY A 63 -6.83 -0.61 -3.13
C GLY A 63 -6.12 -0.24 -1.82
N VAL A 64 -6.67 0.74 -1.10
CA VAL A 64 -6.07 1.24 0.14
C VAL A 64 -7.12 1.51 1.23
N ASP A 65 -6.66 1.58 2.48
CA ASP A 65 -7.38 1.97 3.68
C ASP A 65 -8.44 0.97 4.14
N VAL A 66 -9.35 0.60 3.27
CA VAL A 66 -10.43 -0.39 3.48
C VAL A 66 -10.48 -1.36 2.31
N ASP A 67 -11.26 -2.42 2.43
CA ASP A 67 -11.49 -3.33 1.30
C ASP A 67 -12.30 -2.61 0.20
N GLN A 68 -11.64 -2.31 -0.91
CA GLN A 68 -12.22 -1.64 -2.08
C GLN A 68 -12.64 -2.60 -3.20
N SER A 69 -12.71 -3.90 -2.93
CA SER A 69 -13.10 -4.91 -3.93
C SER A 69 -14.50 -4.70 -4.51
N GLY A 70 -15.37 -4.01 -3.74
CA GLY A 70 -16.72 -3.63 -4.17
C GLY A 70 -16.79 -2.38 -5.05
N GLU A 71 -15.70 -1.61 -5.17
CA GLU A 71 -15.69 -0.37 -5.96
C GLU A 71 -15.35 -0.65 -7.42
N SER A 72 -14.49 -1.62 -7.70
CA SER A 72 -14.14 -2.04 -9.06
C SER A 72 -13.73 -3.52 -9.11
N ASN A 73 -14.11 -4.19 -10.20
CA ASN A 73 -13.67 -5.56 -10.47
C ASN A 73 -12.15 -5.69 -10.72
N THR A 74 -11.47 -4.59 -11.00
CA THR A 74 -10.02 -4.54 -11.21
C THR A 74 -9.22 -4.58 -9.91
N VAL A 75 -9.86 -4.31 -8.76
CA VAL A 75 -9.25 -4.42 -7.45
C VAL A 75 -9.00 -5.87 -7.10
N ILE A 76 -7.71 -6.24 -6.98
CA ILE A 76 -7.29 -7.62 -6.67
C ILE A 76 -7.08 -7.86 -5.18
N THR A 77 -6.84 -6.84 -4.41
CA THR A 77 -6.80 -6.77 -2.95
C THR A 77 -6.73 -5.31 -2.53
N SER A 78 -6.74 -5.04 -1.22
CA SER A 78 -6.52 -3.71 -0.67
C SER A 78 -5.54 -3.78 0.49
N ALA A 79 -4.61 -2.83 0.53
CA ALA A 79 -3.74 -2.59 1.68
C ALA A 79 -4.54 -1.81 2.72
N MET A 80 -5.05 -2.51 3.72
CA MET A 80 -5.97 -1.98 4.72
C MET A 80 -5.25 -1.38 5.91
N LYS A 81 -5.88 -0.39 6.53
CA LYS A 81 -5.53 0.14 7.85
C LYS A 81 -6.50 -0.39 8.90
N GLY A 82 -6.00 -0.71 10.08
CA GLY A 82 -6.78 -1.15 11.24
C GLY A 82 -7.56 0.00 11.88
N LEU A 83 -8.39 0.72 11.11
CA LEU A 83 -9.12 1.92 11.56
C LEU A 83 -10.05 1.60 12.73
N GLY A 84 -10.78 0.48 12.66
CA GLY A 84 -11.67 0.03 13.73
C GLY A 84 -10.90 -0.26 15.02
N THR A 85 -9.78 -0.98 14.93
CA THR A 85 -8.89 -1.28 16.06
C THR A 85 -8.36 0.01 16.68
N SER A 86 -7.83 0.91 15.87
CA SER A 86 -7.30 2.21 16.32
C SER A 86 -8.33 3.02 17.10
N VAL A 87 -9.58 3.10 16.62
CA VAL A 87 -10.66 3.83 17.30
C VAL A 87 -11.05 3.12 18.59
N TYR A 88 -11.23 1.80 18.55
CA TYR A 88 -11.59 1.00 19.72
C TYR A 88 -10.55 1.14 20.83
N ASP A 89 -9.28 0.96 20.52
CA ASP A 89 -8.19 1.01 21.51
C ASP A 89 -8.06 2.42 22.11
N THR A 90 -8.26 3.47 21.29
CA THR A 90 -8.26 4.85 21.79
C THR A 90 -9.41 5.09 22.76
N ILE A 91 -10.61 4.62 22.44
CA ILE A 91 -11.77 4.73 23.35
C ILE A 91 -11.53 3.94 24.63
N ALA A 92 -11.05 2.70 24.53
CA ALA A 92 -10.72 1.88 25.69
C ALA A 92 -9.71 2.58 26.60
N ALA A 93 -8.64 3.13 26.03
CA ALA A 93 -7.64 3.86 26.80
C ALA A 93 -8.20 5.09 27.54
N VAL A 94 -9.22 5.78 26.98
CA VAL A 94 -9.92 6.87 27.68
C VAL A 94 -10.67 6.33 28.91
N TYR A 95 -11.39 5.23 28.77
CA TYR A 95 -12.13 4.63 29.89
C TYR A 95 -11.21 4.04 30.96
N ASP A 96 -10.09 3.50 30.56
CA ASP A 96 -9.09 2.91 31.47
C ASP A 96 -8.16 3.97 32.11
N GLY A 97 -8.28 5.24 31.70
CA GLY A 97 -7.46 6.35 32.22
C GLY A 97 -6.00 6.30 31.73
N THR A 98 -5.70 5.55 30.66
CA THR A 98 -4.36 5.41 30.08
C THR A 98 -4.15 6.24 28.81
N PHE A 99 -5.20 6.95 28.35
CA PHE A 99 -5.09 7.79 27.16
C PHE A 99 -4.09 8.92 27.33
N THR A 100 -3.11 9.00 26.45
CA THR A 100 -2.09 10.05 26.42
C THR A 100 -2.32 10.95 25.20
N GLY A 101 -3.00 12.08 25.43
CA GLY A 101 -3.20 13.08 24.36
C GLY A 101 -1.90 13.74 23.92
N GLY A 102 -1.84 14.23 22.68
CA GLY A 102 -0.69 14.95 22.14
C GLY A 102 0.53 14.08 21.79
N THR A 103 0.34 12.76 21.72
CA THR A 103 1.38 11.81 21.29
C THR A 103 0.99 11.15 19.96
N ASN A 104 2.00 10.81 19.14
CA ASN A 104 1.81 9.97 17.96
C ASN A 104 1.93 8.51 18.37
N VAL A 105 0.97 7.70 17.91
CA VAL A 105 1.00 6.24 18.08
C VAL A 105 1.12 5.60 16.69
N THR A 106 2.10 4.73 16.53
CA THR A 106 2.24 3.92 15.33
C THR A 106 1.61 2.56 15.57
N LEU A 107 0.69 2.17 14.71
CA LEU A 107 0.07 0.85 14.73
C LEU A 107 0.58 0.09 13.49
N ASP A 108 1.46 -0.85 13.70
CA ASP A 108 2.04 -1.70 12.67
C ASP A 108 1.36 -3.08 12.59
N ALA A 109 1.99 -4.03 11.91
CA ALA A 109 1.47 -5.38 11.79
C ALA A 109 1.31 -6.10 13.14
N ALA A 110 2.20 -5.83 14.11
CA ALA A 110 2.15 -6.47 15.43
C ALA A 110 0.92 -6.05 16.24
N GLN A 111 0.43 -4.81 16.04
CA GLN A 111 -0.76 -4.28 16.67
C GLN A 111 -2.03 -4.41 15.80
N GLY A 112 -1.95 -5.08 14.65
CA GLY A 112 -3.07 -5.18 13.72
C GLY A 112 -3.43 -3.86 13.03
N GLY A 113 -2.46 -2.95 12.93
CA GLY A 113 -2.64 -1.64 12.30
C GLY A 113 -2.66 -1.68 10.78
N VAL A 114 -2.18 -2.76 10.18
CA VAL A 114 -2.14 -2.98 8.72
C VAL A 114 -2.52 -4.41 8.37
N SER A 115 -3.11 -4.62 7.21
CA SER A 115 -3.43 -5.95 6.68
C SER A 115 -3.69 -5.89 5.18
N LEU A 116 -3.87 -7.07 4.54
CA LEU A 116 -4.44 -7.18 3.20
C LEU A 116 -5.88 -7.70 3.27
N ALA A 117 -6.72 -7.27 2.33
CA ALA A 117 -8.06 -7.81 2.12
C ALA A 117 -7.94 -9.20 1.45
N MET A 118 -7.68 -10.25 2.25
CA MET A 118 -7.48 -11.60 1.74
C MET A 118 -8.79 -12.31 1.39
N ASP A 119 -9.88 -12.03 2.11
CA ASP A 119 -11.19 -12.67 1.89
C ASP A 119 -11.78 -12.38 0.50
N THR A 120 -11.42 -11.23 -0.07
CA THR A 120 -11.88 -10.76 -1.38
C THR A 120 -10.76 -10.75 -2.43
N ALA A 121 -9.58 -11.22 -2.05
CA ALA A 121 -8.39 -11.20 -2.92
C ALA A 121 -8.59 -12.06 -4.18
N LYS A 122 -8.03 -11.57 -5.29
CA LYS A 122 -8.09 -12.20 -6.61
C LYS A 122 -6.68 -12.53 -7.09
N PHE A 123 -5.86 -13.13 -6.22
CA PHE A 123 -4.53 -13.60 -6.58
C PHE A 123 -4.60 -14.95 -7.30
N ASP A 124 -3.79 -15.13 -8.33
CA ASP A 124 -3.71 -16.40 -9.05
C ASP A 124 -2.86 -17.45 -8.33
N THR A 125 -1.78 -17.01 -7.66
CA THR A 125 -0.77 -17.91 -7.07
C THR A 125 -0.43 -17.60 -5.62
N PHE A 126 -0.68 -16.37 -5.14
CA PHE A 126 -0.42 -15.97 -3.76
C PHE A 126 -1.55 -16.46 -2.85
N THR A 127 -1.21 -17.32 -1.90
CA THR A 127 -2.18 -18.00 -1.04
C THR A 127 -2.33 -17.33 0.33
N GLN A 128 -3.36 -17.74 1.07
CA GLN A 128 -3.51 -17.33 2.48
C GLN A 128 -2.29 -17.75 3.31
N GLU A 129 -1.73 -18.94 3.07
CA GLU A 129 -0.54 -19.42 3.78
C GLU A 129 0.68 -18.53 3.49
N ASP A 130 0.85 -18.06 2.27
CA ASP A 130 1.93 -17.14 1.90
C ASP A 130 1.76 -15.79 2.60
N TYR A 131 0.52 -15.28 2.63
CA TYR A 131 0.19 -14.07 3.36
C TYR A 131 0.49 -14.20 4.86
N ASP A 132 0.04 -15.29 5.49
CA ASP A 132 0.24 -15.52 6.93
C ASP A 132 1.73 -15.56 7.30
N LYS A 133 2.55 -16.18 6.45
CA LYS A 133 4.03 -16.19 6.62
C LYS A 133 4.63 -14.79 6.54
N LEU A 134 4.24 -14.02 5.54
CA LEU A 134 4.74 -12.64 5.36
C LEU A 134 4.25 -11.74 6.50
N PHE A 135 2.99 -11.86 6.87
CA PHE A 135 2.41 -11.07 7.96
C PHE A 135 3.11 -11.39 9.30
N ALA A 136 3.34 -12.67 9.59
CA ALA A 136 4.08 -13.07 10.76
C ALA A 136 5.53 -12.55 10.76
N ALA A 137 6.19 -12.54 9.60
CA ALA A 137 7.53 -11.98 9.47
C ALA A 137 7.56 -10.48 9.77
N LEU A 138 6.57 -9.71 9.27
CA LEU A 138 6.42 -8.30 9.56
C LEU A 138 6.10 -8.06 11.04
N ALA A 139 5.12 -8.78 11.61
CA ALA A 139 4.70 -8.62 13.01
C ALA A 139 5.81 -8.94 14.00
N ASN A 140 6.70 -9.87 13.67
CA ASN A 140 7.82 -10.28 14.51
C ASN A 140 9.15 -9.60 14.15
N ASN A 141 9.16 -8.69 13.17
CA ASN A 141 10.37 -8.07 12.62
C ASN A 141 11.45 -9.12 12.28
N THR A 142 11.05 -10.23 11.65
CA THR A 142 11.95 -11.33 11.30
C THR A 142 13.05 -10.83 10.38
N ASP A 143 14.30 -11.13 10.71
CA ASP A 143 15.49 -10.70 9.98
C ASP A 143 15.61 -9.17 9.78
N GLY A 144 14.93 -8.38 10.63
CA GLY A 144 14.96 -6.92 10.55
C GLY A 144 14.18 -6.34 9.36
N ILE A 145 13.20 -7.07 8.83
CA ILE A 145 12.42 -6.64 7.65
C ILE A 145 11.73 -5.28 7.86
N VAL A 146 11.26 -5.01 9.08
CA VAL A 146 10.61 -3.73 9.42
C VAL A 146 11.62 -2.60 9.45
N ASP A 147 12.85 -2.86 9.88
CA ASP A 147 13.93 -1.87 9.94
C ASP A 147 14.35 -1.41 8.52
N GLY A 148 14.08 -2.23 7.50
CA GLY A 148 14.30 -1.90 6.10
C GLY A 148 13.20 -1.03 5.47
N ILE A 149 12.06 -0.83 6.16
CA ILE A 149 10.99 0.04 5.67
C ILE A 149 11.41 1.49 5.89
N VAL A 150 11.59 2.20 4.78
CA VAL A 150 11.97 3.62 4.84
C VAL A 150 10.79 4.42 5.36
N ASN A 151 10.96 4.99 6.55
CA ASN A 151 10.01 5.93 7.14
C ASN A 151 10.60 7.33 6.99
N THR A 152 10.18 8.08 5.97
CA THR A 152 10.65 9.44 5.77
C THR A 152 9.78 10.40 6.57
N THR A 153 10.39 11.00 7.55
CA THR A 153 9.87 12.17 8.24
C THR A 153 10.62 13.44 7.83
N SER A 154 11.18 13.47 6.62
CA SER A 154 11.84 14.68 6.12
C SER A 154 10.78 15.78 5.94
N ASP A 155 11.07 16.97 6.49
CA ASP A 155 10.17 18.14 6.46
C ASP A 155 9.82 18.60 5.03
N ASP A 156 10.58 18.16 4.04
CA ASP A 156 10.39 18.49 2.62
C ASP A 156 9.52 17.47 1.86
N GLY A 157 9.05 16.42 2.54
CA GLY A 157 8.25 15.34 1.92
C GLY A 157 9.02 14.48 0.93
N SER A 158 10.35 14.64 0.84
CA SER A 158 11.16 13.80 -0.03
C SER A 158 11.26 12.39 0.55
N VAL A 159 10.94 11.40 -0.27
CA VAL A 159 11.12 9.99 0.07
C VAL A 159 12.55 9.59 -0.27
N ALA A 160 13.24 9.01 0.67
CA ALA A 160 14.59 8.47 0.44
C ALA A 160 14.57 7.18 -0.44
N SER A 161 13.58 7.03 -1.32
CA SER A 161 13.53 5.91 -2.27
C SER A 161 14.74 5.84 -3.19
N ALA A 162 15.35 7.00 -3.49
CA ALA A 162 16.57 7.10 -4.29
C ALA A 162 17.82 6.48 -3.60
N GLY A 163 17.76 6.21 -2.28
CA GLY A 163 18.85 5.57 -1.52
C GLY A 163 18.66 4.08 -1.30
N LEU A 164 17.54 3.49 -1.72
CA LEU A 164 17.28 2.06 -1.54
C LEU A 164 18.12 1.23 -2.51
N THR A 165 18.93 0.33 -1.97
CA THR A 165 19.63 -0.69 -2.77
C THR A 165 18.86 -2.00 -2.69
N LEU A 166 18.07 -2.28 -3.71
CA LEU A 166 17.25 -3.48 -3.81
C LEU A 166 17.84 -4.42 -4.87
N SER A 167 17.97 -5.70 -4.57
CA SER A 167 18.62 -6.65 -5.48
C SER A 167 17.76 -6.98 -6.71
N CYS A 168 16.45 -7.11 -6.54
CA CYS A 168 15.53 -7.54 -7.61
C CYS A 168 14.67 -6.41 -8.17
N VAL A 169 14.67 -5.24 -7.54
CA VAL A 169 13.74 -4.15 -7.85
C VAL A 169 14.49 -2.92 -8.31
N THR A 170 14.08 -2.36 -9.45
CA THR A 170 14.46 -1.01 -9.90
C THR A 170 13.34 -0.05 -9.52
N VAL A 171 13.68 1.09 -8.91
CA VAL A 171 12.71 2.11 -8.50
C VAL A 171 12.88 3.36 -9.37
N GLU A 172 11.81 3.83 -9.97
CA GLU A 172 11.77 4.97 -10.88
C GLU A 172 10.77 6.03 -10.43
N GLU A 173 11.23 7.26 -10.24
CA GLU A 173 10.34 8.41 -10.02
C GLU A 173 9.85 8.97 -11.36
N VAL A 174 8.54 9.06 -11.52
CA VAL A 174 7.91 9.74 -12.65
C VAL A 174 7.48 11.14 -12.19
N LYS A 175 8.06 12.16 -12.81
CA LYS A 175 7.78 13.59 -12.48
C LYS A 175 6.64 14.14 -13.33
#